data_46f7d83a7ac708ef945f5cad2c2a7f00
#
_entry.id   46f7d83a7ac708ef945f5cad2c2a7f00
#
_cell.length_a   1.000
_cell.length_b   1.000
_cell.length_c   1.000
_cell.angle_alpha   90.00
_cell.angle_beta   90.00
_cell.angle_gamma   90.00
#
_symmetry.space_group_name_H-M   'P 1'
#
loop_
_entity.id
_entity.type
_entity.pdbx_description
1 polymer ?
#
loop_
_entity_poly.entity_id
_entity_poly.type
_entity_poly.pdbx_seq_one_letter_code
_entity_poly.pdbx_strand_id
1 'polypeptide(L)'
;MSLLVEVFVREPDGKRRILDVPEGVYQSGGFESWRTTVWGSEFVRSLGARFLPVLAADDLYVEAEDVPEFQREVALLRSRLDEVAEGTQRPRTLEEHRDQIETRLRIIEESIGKALEIGGGVLIW
;
A
#
# COMPACT_ATOMS: atom_id res chain seq x y z
N MET A 1 6.99 13.59 5.81
CA MET A 1 6.00 12.69 6.42
C MET A 1 5.79 11.50 5.49
N SER A 2 5.40 10.37 6.04
CA SER A 2 5.19 9.17 5.27
C SER A 2 3.85 8.53 5.58
N LEU A 3 3.35 7.75 4.62
CA LEU A 3 2.16 6.94 4.78
C LEU A 3 2.47 5.79 5.74
N LEU A 4 1.53 5.46 6.61
CA LEU A 4 1.65 4.32 7.50
C LEU A 4 0.81 3.16 6.96
N VAL A 5 1.36 1.95 7.02
CA VAL A 5 0.66 0.72 6.65
C VAL A 5 0.40 -0.06 7.93
N GLU A 6 -0.86 -0.32 8.23
CA GLU A 6 -1.26 -0.99 9.45
C GLU A 6 -2.26 -2.10 9.16
N VAL A 7 -2.36 -3.05 10.07
CA VAL A 7 -3.33 -4.15 10.00
C VAL A 7 -4.37 -3.92 11.07
N PHE A 8 -5.63 -4.16 10.77
CA PHE A 8 -6.70 -4.03 11.74
C PHE A 8 -7.61 -5.26 11.74
N VAL A 9 -8.34 -5.44 12.85
CA VAL A 9 -9.40 -6.43 12.92
C VAL A 9 -10.71 -5.73 13.29
N ARG A 10 -11.83 -6.33 12.89
CA ARG A 10 -13.15 -5.85 13.30
C ARG A 10 -13.52 -6.45 14.65
N GLU A 11 -13.87 -5.58 15.59
CA GLU A 11 -14.39 -6.01 16.88
C GLU A 11 -15.84 -6.42 16.74
N PRO A 12 -16.40 -7.17 17.73
CA PRO A 12 -17.81 -7.55 17.67
C PRO A 12 -18.78 -6.39 17.55
N ASP A 13 -18.39 -5.19 18.02
CA ASP A 13 -19.22 -3.99 17.91
C ASP A 13 -19.08 -3.29 16.55
N GLY A 14 -18.30 -3.86 15.63
CA GLY A 14 -18.08 -3.31 14.30
C GLY A 14 -16.94 -2.31 14.20
N LYS A 15 -16.32 -1.94 15.30
CA LYS A 15 -15.20 -1.00 15.30
C LYS A 15 -13.92 -1.68 14.79
N ARG A 16 -13.04 -0.90 14.20
CA ARG A 16 -11.71 -1.38 13.79
C ARG A 16 -10.74 -1.24 14.95
N ARG A 17 -9.99 -2.30 15.22
CA ARG A 17 -8.91 -2.25 16.20
C ARG A 17 -7.60 -2.46 15.45
N ILE A 18 -6.76 -1.42 15.44
CA ILE A 18 -5.46 -1.48 14.80
C ILE A 18 -4.53 -2.32 15.67
N LEU A 19 -3.81 -3.25 15.04
CA LEU A 19 -2.90 -4.13 15.76
C LEU A 19 -1.59 -3.42 16.04
N ASP A 20 -1.06 -3.66 17.24
CA ASP A 20 0.26 -3.17 17.60
C ASP A 20 1.33 -3.89 16.79
N VAL A 21 2.39 -3.15 16.48
CA VAL A 21 3.52 -3.65 15.71
C VAL A 21 4.73 -3.75 16.63
N PRO A 22 5.53 -4.82 16.51
CA PRO A 22 6.75 -4.92 17.28
C PRO A 22 7.65 -3.70 17.07
N GLU A 23 8.28 -3.25 18.15
CA GLU A 23 9.22 -2.14 18.10
C GLU A 23 10.33 -2.44 17.07
N GLY A 24 10.68 -1.42 16.27
CA GLY A 24 11.70 -1.55 15.24
C GLY A 24 11.22 -2.03 13.89
N VAL A 25 9.94 -2.41 13.77
CA VAL A 25 9.35 -2.77 12.48
C VAL A 25 9.00 -1.51 11.69
N TYR A 26 9.48 -1.45 10.46
CA TYR A 26 9.26 -0.30 9.59
C TYR A 26 7.95 -0.48 8.81
N GLN A 27 7.06 0.51 8.91
CA GLN A 27 5.71 0.40 8.37
C GLN A 27 5.38 1.47 7.33
N SER A 28 6.36 2.16 6.76
CA SER A 28 6.07 3.22 5.81
C SER A 28 5.66 2.66 4.45
N GLY A 29 4.51 3.09 3.97
CA GLY A 29 4.00 2.78 2.63
C GLY A 29 4.43 3.78 1.56
N GLY A 30 5.38 4.66 1.87
CA GLY A 30 5.89 5.66 0.95
C GLY A 30 5.78 7.07 1.54
N PHE A 31 6.24 8.05 0.78
CA PHE A 31 6.14 9.45 1.17
C PHE A 31 4.70 9.93 1.04
N GLU A 32 4.33 10.94 1.84
CA GLU A 32 2.99 11.51 1.78
C GLU A 32 2.62 11.99 0.37
N SER A 33 3.59 12.57 -0.34
CA SER A 33 3.38 13.00 -1.72
C SER A 33 3.02 11.86 -2.68
N TRP A 34 3.34 10.62 -2.32
CA TRP A 34 3.02 9.45 -3.15
C TRP A 34 1.52 9.17 -3.26
N ARG A 35 0.72 9.77 -2.39
CA ARG A 35 -0.74 9.68 -2.54
C ARG A 35 -1.16 10.04 -3.96
N THR A 36 -0.58 11.08 -4.52
CA THR A 36 -0.91 11.55 -5.87
C THR A 36 0.17 11.24 -6.89
N THR A 37 1.44 11.21 -6.51
CA THR A 37 2.53 11.09 -7.47
C THR A 37 2.87 9.65 -7.85
N VAL A 38 2.54 8.68 -6.99
CA VAL A 38 2.80 7.26 -7.26
C VAL A 38 1.53 6.45 -7.16
N TRP A 39 1.02 6.22 -5.94
CA TRP A 39 -0.13 5.34 -5.73
C TRP A 39 -1.40 5.83 -6.41
N GLY A 40 -1.65 7.12 -6.37
CA GLY A 40 -2.82 7.73 -7.02
C GLY A 40 -2.51 8.35 -8.37
N SER A 41 -1.37 8.03 -8.97
CA SER A 41 -0.98 8.57 -10.26
C SER A 41 -1.88 8.03 -11.39
N GLU A 42 -1.95 8.80 -12.46
CA GLU A 42 -2.67 8.37 -13.66
C GLU A 42 -2.08 7.07 -14.21
N PHE A 43 -0.76 6.92 -14.16
CA PHE A 43 -0.09 5.72 -14.64
C PHE A 43 -0.54 4.47 -13.88
N VAL A 44 -0.52 4.51 -12.55
CA VAL A 44 -0.94 3.37 -11.71
C VAL A 44 -2.41 3.05 -11.96
N ARG A 45 -3.27 4.06 -12.09
CA ARG A 45 -4.68 3.86 -12.44
C ARG A 45 -4.82 3.16 -13.79
N SER A 46 -3.99 3.52 -14.76
CA SER A 46 -4.06 2.94 -16.12
C SER A 46 -3.73 1.45 -16.14
N LEU A 47 -3.02 0.94 -15.12
CA LEU A 47 -2.73 -0.48 -14.98
C LEU A 47 -3.91 -1.27 -14.44
N GLY A 48 -4.98 -0.60 -14.02
CA GLY A 48 -6.17 -1.24 -13.47
C GLY A 48 -6.24 -1.22 -11.95
N ALA A 49 -5.32 -0.52 -11.28
CA ALA A 49 -5.33 -0.41 -9.83
C ALA A 49 -6.58 0.35 -9.35
N ARG A 50 -7.21 -0.13 -8.29
CA ARG A 50 -8.40 0.47 -7.70
C ARG A 50 -8.25 0.84 -6.24
N PHE A 51 -7.42 0.12 -5.50
CA PHE A 51 -7.23 0.35 -4.06
C PHE A 51 -6.23 1.47 -3.79
N LEU A 52 -4.99 1.30 -4.20
CA LEU A 52 -3.96 2.30 -3.93
C LEU A 52 -4.31 3.70 -4.47
N PRO A 53 -4.97 3.86 -5.64
CA PRO A 53 -5.37 5.19 -6.10
C PRO A 53 -6.35 5.93 -5.19
N VAL A 54 -7.06 5.26 -4.30
CA VAL A 54 -7.92 5.92 -3.30
C VAL A 54 -7.11 6.90 -2.46
N LEU A 55 -5.82 6.60 -2.24
CA LEU A 55 -4.94 7.44 -1.43
C LEU A 55 -4.79 8.87 -1.96
N ALA A 56 -5.09 9.11 -3.23
CA ALA A 56 -5.04 10.46 -3.79
C ALA A 56 -6.05 11.40 -3.12
N ALA A 57 -7.15 10.86 -2.61
CA ALA A 57 -8.24 11.66 -2.04
C ALA A 57 -8.58 11.30 -0.61
N ASP A 58 -8.14 10.13 -0.11
CA ASP A 58 -8.60 9.62 1.19
C ASP A 58 -7.61 8.62 1.75
N ASP A 59 -7.82 8.21 3.01
CA ASP A 59 -7.11 7.08 3.58
C ASP A 59 -7.70 5.80 2.99
N LEU A 60 -6.89 4.76 2.91
CA LEU A 60 -7.30 3.50 2.30
C LEU A 60 -7.60 2.47 3.39
N TYR A 61 -8.85 2.03 3.44
CA TYR A 61 -9.29 0.92 4.30
C TYR A 61 -9.62 -0.27 3.40
N VAL A 62 -8.83 -1.33 3.50
CA VAL A 62 -9.11 -2.58 2.78
C VAL A 62 -9.68 -3.56 3.78
N GLU A 63 -10.98 -3.82 3.68
CA GLU A 63 -11.66 -4.76 4.58
C GLU A 63 -11.21 -6.20 4.30
N ALA A 64 -11.40 -7.08 5.27
CA ALA A 64 -10.93 -8.46 5.18
C ALA A 64 -11.35 -9.16 3.88
N GLU A 65 -12.60 -8.97 3.47
CA GLU A 65 -13.12 -9.59 2.25
C GLU A 65 -12.47 -9.09 0.96
N ASP A 66 -11.86 -7.90 1.00
CA ASP A 66 -11.20 -7.29 -0.17
C ASP A 66 -9.70 -7.52 -0.20
N VAL A 67 -9.12 -8.02 0.88
CA VAL A 67 -7.66 -8.22 0.96
C VAL A 67 -7.12 -9.10 -0.18
N PRO A 68 -7.78 -10.20 -0.59
CA PRO A 68 -7.29 -10.99 -1.72
C PRO A 68 -7.22 -10.22 -3.03
N GLU A 69 -8.18 -9.34 -3.30
CA GLU A 69 -8.13 -8.49 -4.50
C GLU A 69 -7.03 -7.44 -4.39
N PHE A 70 -6.85 -6.86 -3.22
CA PHE A 70 -5.76 -5.92 -2.97
C PHE A 70 -4.40 -6.60 -3.16
N GLN A 71 -4.27 -7.85 -2.69
CA GLN A 71 -3.06 -8.63 -2.91
C GLN A 71 -2.75 -8.78 -4.39
N ARG A 72 -3.76 -9.05 -5.21
CA ARG A 72 -3.58 -9.16 -6.67
C ARG A 72 -3.14 -7.84 -7.29
N GLU A 73 -3.70 -6.72 -6.82
CA GLU A 73 -3.29 -5.39 -7.29
C GLU A 73 -1.82 -5.12 -6.97
N VAL A 74 -1.39 -5.39 -5.74
CA VAL A 74 0.00 -5.18 -5.32
C VAL A 74 0.94 -6.09 -6.11
N ALA A 75 0.54 -7.34 -6.35
CA ALA A 75 1.32 -8.26 -7.15
C ALA A 75 1.46 -7.78 -8.61
N LEU A 76 0.39 -7.20 -9.15
CA LEU A 76 0.44 -6.61 -10.49
C LEU A 76 1.46 -5.47 -10.57
N LEU A 77 1.42 -4.56 -9.60
CA LEU A 77 2.37 -3.45 -9.57
C LEU A 77 3.81 -3.94 -9.42
N ARG A 78 4.02 -4.97 -8.60
CA ARG A 78 5.34 -5.57 -8.44
C ARG A 78 5.82 -6.20 -9.74
N SER A 79 4.94 -6.88 -10.48
CA SER A 79 5.30 -7.50 -11.76
C SER A 79 5.64 -6.46 -12.83
N ARG A 80 5.20 -5.22 -12.64
CA ARG A 80 5.42 -4.10 -13.57
C ARG A 80 6.26 -2.99 -12.92
N LEU A 81 7.12 -3.36 -11.99
CA LEU A 81 7.86 -2.41 -11.15
C LEU A 81 8.65 -1.38 -11.96
N ASP A 82 9.37 -1.81 -13.00
CA ASP A 82 10.16 -0.89 -13.82
C ASP A 82 9.26 0.12 -14.53
N GLU A 83 8.12 -0.33 -15.04
CA GLU A 83 7.17 0.54 -15.71
C GLU A 83 6.54 1.54 -14.73
N VAL A 84 6.22 1.09 -13.53
CA VAL A 84 5.68 1.98 -12.48
C VAL A 84 6.71 3.06 -12.15
N ALA A 85 7.97 2.67 -11.98
CA ALA A 85 9.03 3.63 -11.68
C ALA A 85 9.20 4.64 -12.81
N GLU A 86 9.18 4.19 -14.05
CA GLU A 86 9.33 5.06 -15.22
C GLU A 86 8.12 5.99 -15.41
N GLY A 87 6.93 5.50 -15.12
CA GLY A 87 5.68 6.23 -15.36
C GLY A 87 5.24 7.16 -14.24
N THR A 88 5.99 7.24 -13.12
CA THR A 88 5.62 8.09 -11.99
C THR A 88 6.67 9.18 -11.77
N GLN A 89 6.20 10.28 -11.16
CA GLN A 89 7.09 11.40 -10.84
C GLN A 89 8.15 10.96 -9.83
N ARG A 90 9.41 11.31 -10.11
CA ARG A 90 10.53 10.95 -9.26
C ARG A 90 11.49 12.13 -9.07
N PRO A 91 11.78 12.51 -7.82
CA PRO A 91 12.78 13.55 -7.56
C PRO A 91 14.21 12.98 -7.53
N ARG A 92 14.36 11.67 -7.58
CA ARG A 92 15.63 10.94 -7.50
C ARG A 92 15.92 10.29 -8.86
N THR A 93 17.04 9.56 -8.94
CA THR A 93 17.32 8.76 -10.12
C THR A 93 16.25 7.69 -10.31
N LEU A 94 16.11 7.18 -11.52
CA LEU A 94 15.15 6.12 -11.81
C LEU A 94 15.42 4.91 -10.95
N GLU A 95 16.68 4.52 -10.79
CA GLU A 95 17.08 3.37 -9.98
C GLU A 95 16.67 3.56 -8.50
N GLU A 96 16.97 4.73 -7.93
CA GLU A 96 16.59 5.02 -6.55
C GLU A 96 15.09 5.01 -6.36
N HIS A 97 14.35 5.59 -7.31
CA HIS A 97 12.89 5.61 -7.25
C HIS A 97 12.30 4.20 -7.32
N ARG A 98 12.83 3.38 -8.23
CA ARG A 98 12.43 1.98 -8.37
C ARG A 98 12.67 1.20 -7.06
N ASP A 99 13.83 1.39 -6.46
CA ASP A 99 14.18 0.70 -5.21
C ASP A 99 13.27 1.14 -4.05
N GLN A 100 12.91 2.42 -4.01
CA GLN A 100 11.96 2.92 -3.01
C GLN A 100 10.58 2.30 -3.20
N ILE A 101 10.08 2.23 -4.42
CA ILE A 101 8.79 1.62 -4.70
C ILE A 101 8.81 0.13 -4.31
N GLU A 102 9.86 -0.59 -4.67
CA GLU A 102 10.00 -2.00 -4.33
C GLU A 102 9.95 -2.22 -2.82
N THR A 103 10.69 -1.40 -2.07
CA THR A 103 10.71 -1.49 -0.61
C THR A 103 9.32 -1.26 -0.01
N ARG A 104 8.59 -0.25 -0.52
CA ARG A 104 7.24 0.05 -0.02
C ARG A 104 6.23 -1.03 -0.38
N LEU A 105 6.32 -1.59 -1.58
CA LEU A 105 5.47 -2.72 -1.97
C LEU A 105 5.71 -3.92 -1.06
N ARG A 106 6.97 -4.19 -0.69
CA ARG A 106 7.29 -5.28 0.23
C ARG A 106 6.64 -5.07 1.59
N ILE A 107 6.68 -3.84 2.10
CA ILE A 107 6.05 -3.51 3.38
C ILE A 107 4.53 -3.73 3.30
N ILE A 108 3.90 -3.31 2.21
CA ILE A 108 2.47 -3.52 2.00
C ILE A 108 2.17 -5.03 1.91
N GLU A 109 2.99 -5.78 1.19
CA GLU A 109 2.82 -7.23 1.06
C GLU A 109 2.91 -7.95 2.41
N GLU A 110 3.83 -7.54 3.27
CA GLU A 110 3.95 -8.10 4.61
C GLU A 110 2.69 -7.86 5.44
N SER A 111 2.13 -6.66 5.35
CA SER A 111 0.89 -6.33 6.05
C SER A 111 -0.30 -7.12 5.48
N ILE A 112 -0.35 -7.30 4.16
CA ILE A 112 -1.36 -8.15 3.52
C ILE A 112 -1.26 -9.58 4.05
N GLY A 113 -0.04 -10.14 4.10
CA GLY A 113 0.18 -11.48 4.63
C GLY A 113 -0.31 -11.63 6.05
N LYS A 114 -0.05 -10.65 6.90
CA LYS A 114 -0.52 -10.65 8.28
C LYS A 114 -2.04 -10.55 8.36
N ALA A 115 -2.65 -9.69 7.55
CA ALA A 115 -4.10 -9.56 7.50
C ALA A 115 -4.76 -10.89 7.08
N LEU A 116 -4.23 -11.55 6.07
CA LEU A 116 -4.74 -12.85 5.63
C LEU A 116 -4.64 -13.91 6.72
N GLU A 117 -3.52 -13.92 7.44
CA GLU A 117 -3.29 -14.87 8.53
C GLU A 117 -4.33 -14.75 9.64
N ILE A 118 -4.74 -13.54 9.99
CA ILE A 118 -5.62 -13.30 11.13
C ILE A 118 -7.05 -12.95 10.74
N GLY A 119 -7.36 -12.94 9.44
CA GLY A 119 -8.69 -12.56 8.97
C GLY A 119 -9.00 -11.08 9.13
N GLY A 120 -7.99 -10.23 9.10
CA GLY A 120 -8.13 -8.78 9.25
C GLY A 120 -8.04 -8.03 7.93
N GLY A 121 -7.99 -6.71 8.04
CA GLY A 121 -7.85 -5.80 6.91
C GLY A 121 -6.55 -5.00 6.97
N VAL A 122 -6.34 -4.16 5.96
CA VAL A 122 -5.16 -3.30 5.85
C VAL A 122 -5.59 -1.84 5.78
N LEU A 123 -4.92 -0.99 6.55
CA LEU A 123 -5.14 0.45 6.54
C LEU A 123 -3.86 1.14 6.09
N ILE A 124 -3.99 2.05 5.14
CA ILE A 124 -2.87 2.93 4.73
C ILE A 124 -3.35 4.38 4.89
N TRP A 125 -2.62 5.16 5.68
CA TRP A 125 -3.04 6.53 6.01
C TRP A 125 -1.89 7.47 6.35
#